data_377e78e897e2731a56de4979f2a6547d
#
_entry.id   377e78e897e2731a56de4979f2a6547d
#
_cell.length_a   1.000
_cell.length_b   1.000
_cell.length_c   1.000
_cell.angle_alpha   90.00
_cell.angle_beta   90.00
_cell.angle_gamma   90.00
#
_symmetry.space_group_name_H-M   'P 1'
#
loop_
_entity.id
_entity.type
_entity.pdbx_description
1 polymer ?
#
loop_
_entity_poly.entity_id
_entity_poly.type
_entity_poly.pdbx_seq_one_letter_code
_entity_poly.pdbx_strand_id
1 'polypeptide(L)'
;MKSATLVLLSFLFLIACNSEKEAGDAAQNSPRIKKQTRLVSPKINAEYVLGDVVAFKIESETPVDSIVLEYEGKESVYLEKEFDWKAELGKTGIQKLKVSVYCQDLSETHYPKIIFFSDVTPTKTGYQVLQTLPHDPTAYTQGLFFMEDTLVESTGQKGESRLSKINLKTAQVYSSTSLASQYFGEGSTIWKDQIYQLTWTSHTGFVYDLNLKQKQTFSYPHEGWGITTFGDTLIVSDGTETLHLIDPRDFSEVGKLEVYTDKSKVMNLNELEMIDGILYANVWLEEVIVSIDPKSGKVLSVIDMSGLDDRFESDDAEAYNGIAYHAGRKEIYVTGKLWPNLFQVKFIPKN
;
A
#
# COMPACT_ATOMS: atom_id res chain seq x y z
N MET A 1 20.75 39.72 62.99
CA MET A 1 21.33 41.02 62.63
C MET A 1 20.93 41.34 61.20
N LYS A 2 20.10 42.42 61.08
CA LYS A 2 19.82 43.31 59.92
C LYS A 2 19.67 42.71 58.53
N SER A 3 18.47 42.42 58.07
CA SER A 3 17.51 43.19 57.27
C SER A 3 18.10 44.15 56.23
N ALA A 4 17.87 43.93 54.97
CA ALA A 4 17.80 44.99 53.96
C ALA A 4 16.83 44.57 52.87
N THR A 5 15.63 45.15 52.91
CA THR A 5 14.57 45.16 51.89
C THR A 5 14.98 46.19 50.84
N LEU A 6 14.92 45.80 49.57
CA LEU A 6 15.02 46.74 48.46
C LEU A 6 13.68 46.71 47.65
N VAL A 7 12.99 47.85 47.81
CA VAL A 7 11.80 48.22 47.04
C VAL A 7 12.28 48.84 45.72
N LEU A 8 11.82 48.34 44.59
CA LEU A 8 11.97 49.04 43.31
C LEU A 8 10.63 49.43 42.74
N LEU A 9 10.48 50.75 42.61
CA LEU A 9 9.31 51.46 42.12
C LEU A 9 9.06 51.17 40.63
N SER A 10 7.83 50.95 40.33
CA SER A 10 7.25 50.95 38.98
C SER A 10 7.15 52.35 38.39
N PHE A 11 7.64 52.55 37.19
CA PHE A 11 7.28 53.71 36.35
C PHE A 11 6.46 53.24 35.17
N LEU A 12 5.17 53.58 35.20
CA LEU A 12 4.28 53.55 34.04
C LEU A 12 4.65 54.73 33.13
N PHE A 13 5.00 54.45 31.88
CA PHE A 13 4.91 55.42 30.79
C PHE A 13 3.78 55.02 29.84
N LEU A 14 2.67 55.75 29.93
CA LEU A 14 1.64 55.79 28.90
C LEU A 14 2.13 56.78 27.83
N ILE A 15 2.41 56.23 26.63
CA ILE A 15 2.48 57.08 25.43
C ILE A 15 1.44 56.53 24.46
N ALA A 16 0.30 57.25 24.37
CA ALA A 16 -0.64 57.11 23.29
C ALA A 16 -0.06 57.86 22.06
N CYS A 17 0.13 57.16 20.98
CA CYS A 17 0.22 57.75 19.64
C CYS A 17 -0.61 56.96 18.68
N ASN A 18 -1.70 57.56 18.32
CA ASN A 18 -2.58 57.20 17.24
C ASN A 18 -1.85 57.48 15.93
N SER A 19 -1.70 56.46 15.07
CA SER A 19 -1.49 56.68 13.65
C SER A 19 -2.02 55.46 12.91
N GLU A 20 -3.25 55.60 12.45
CA GLU A 20 -3.79 54.79 11.36
C GLU A 20 -2.86 54.92 10.17
N LYS A 21 -2.21 53.83 9.81
CA LYS A 21 -1.70 53.63 8.46
C LYS A 21 -2.34 52.33 7.93
N GLU A 22 -3.21 52.59 6.99
CA GLU A 22 -3.69 51.56 6.07
C GLU A 22 -2.49 50.77 5.54
N ALA A 23 -2.30 49.53 6.02
CA ALA A 23 -1.50 48.55 5.34
C ALA A 23 -2.38 47.98 4.23
N GLY A 24 -2.29 48.60 3.06
CA GLY A 24 -2.87 48.05 1.86
C GLY A 24 -2.32 46.64 1.63
N ASP A 25 -3.21 45.67 1.55
CA ASP A 25 -2.99 44.35 1.00
C ASP A 25 -2.52 44.48 -0.46
N ALA A 26 -1.23 44.66 -0.65
CA ALA A 26 -0.58 44.40 -1.92
C ALA A 26 -0.33 42.89 -2.03
N ALA A 27 -1.40 42.10 -2.11
CA ALA A 27 -1.30 40.82 -2.77
C ALA A 27 -0.79 41.07 -4.17
N GLN A 28 0.51 40.86 -4.39
CA GLN A 28 1.11 40.89 -5.73
C GLN A 28 0.37 39.87 -6.58
N ASN A 29 -0.62 40.35 -7.32
CA ASN A 29 -1.18 39.64 -8.47
C ASN A 29 -0.07 39.60 -9.52
N SER A 30 0.84 38.62 -9.41
CA SER A 30 1.66 38.25 -10.54
C SER A 30 0.71 37.93 -11.70
N PRO A 31 0.82 38.57 -12.84
CA PRO A 31 -0.06 38.29 -13.96
C PRO A 31 0.06 36.80 -14.28
N ARG A 32 -1.07 36.06 -14.20
CA ARG A 32 -1.11 34.69 -14.68
C ARG A 32 -0.70 34.67 -16.13
N ILE A 33 0.49 34.18 -16.42
CA ILE A 33 0.95 33.99 -17.81
C ILE A 33 -0.10 33.08 -18.45
N LYS A 34 -0.78 33.62 -19.49
CA LYS A 34 -1.76 32.88 -20.28
C LYS A 34 -1.03 31.71 -20.94
N LYS A 35 -1.43 30.47 -20.62
CA LYS A 35 -0.87 29.31 -21.30
C LYS A 35 -1.19 29.38 -22.79
N GLN A 36 -0.16 29.20 -23.63
CA GLN A 36 -0.27 29.22 -25.09
C GLN A 36 -0.59 27.83 -25.65
N THR A 37 -0.37 26.80 -24.86
CA THR A 37 -0.64 25.42 -25.28
C THR A 37 -1.69 24.77 -24.37
N ARG A 38 -2.47 23.87 -24.94
CA ARG A 38 -3.49 23.09 -24.23
C ARG A 38 -3.41 21.62 -24.65
N LEU A 39 -3.22 20.75 -23.68
CA LEU A 39 -3.39 19.31 -23.90
C LEU A 39 -4.89 18.99 -23.96
N VAL A 40 -5.36 18.53 -25.12
CA VAL A 40 -6.77 18.19 -25.38
C VAL A 40 -7.02 16.72 -25.11
N SER A 41 -6.06 15.87 -25.50
CA SER A 41 -6.06 14.41 -25.28
C SER A 41 -4.66 13.96 -24.87
N PRO A 42 -4.52 12.97 -23.97
CA PRO A 42 -5.60 12.38 -23.20
C PRO A 42 -6.21 13.33 -22.16
N LYS A 43 -7.47 13.12 -21.81
CA LYS A 43 -8.09 13.81 -20.67
C LYS A 43 -7.50 13.30 -19.37
N ILE A 44 -7.58 14.11 -18.31
CA ILE A 44 -7.19 13.68 -16.96
C ILE A 44 -8.03 12.45 -16.55
N ASN A 45 -7.35 11.44 -16.03
CA ASN A 45 -7.92 10.15 -15.62
C ASN A 45 -8.64 9.39 -16.75
N ALA A 46 -8.23 9.62 -18.01
CA ALA A 46 -8.68 8.77 -19.11
C ALA A 46 -8.22 7.32 -18.86
N GLU A 47 -9.09 6.39 -19.14
CA GLU A 47 -8.92 4.96 -18.89
C GLU A 47 -8.51 4.23 -20.16
N TYR A 48 -7.53 3.35 -20.05
CA TYR A 48 -6.99 2.50 -21.09
C TYR A 48 -6.74 1.09 -20.53
N VAL A 49 -6.60 0.14 -21.40
CA VAL A 49 -6.10 -1.21 -21.09
C VAL A 49 -4.60 -1.26 -21.42
N LEU A 50 -3.83 -2.01 -20.66
CA LEU A 50 -2.40 -2.20 -20.97
C LEU A 50 -2.24 -2.72 -22.40
N GLY A 51 -1.38 -2.06 -23.17
CA GLY A 51 -1.16 -2.32 -24.59
C GLY A 51 -1.96 -1.44 -25.55
N ASP A 52 -2.92 -0.66 -25.04
CA ASP A 52 -3.61 0.33 -25.87
C ASP A 52 -2.69 1.43 -26.36
N VAL A 53 -3.10 2.04 -27.47
CA VAL A 53 -2.49 3.24 -28.01
C VAL A 53 -3.19 4.46 -27.44
N VAL A 54 -2.41 5.37 -26.86
CA VAL A 54 -2.90 6.63 -26.32
C VAL A 54 -2.72 7.73 -27.35
N ALA A 55 -3.82 8.27 -27.85
CA ALA A 55 -3.79 9.38 -28.79
C ALA A 55 -3.60 10.73 -28.07
N PHE A 56 -2.53 11.43 -28.40
CA PHE A 56 -2.24 12.77 -27.88
C PHE A 56 -2.70 13.83 -28.90
N LYS A 57 -3.28 14.89 -28.37
CA LYS A 57 -3.65 16.08 -29.13
C LYS A 57 -3.34 17.33 -28.33
N ILE A 58 -2.55 18.22 -28.94
CA ILE A 58 -2.15 19.51 -28.37
C ILE A 58 -2.65 20.64 -29.27
N GLU A 59 -3.34 21.59 -28.67
CA GLU A 59 -3.67 22.85 -29.32
C GLU A 59 -2.63 23.90 -28.89
N SER A 60 -2.22 24.74 -29.83
CA SER A 60 -1.29 25.83 -29.60
C SER A 60 -1.64 27.05 -30.47
N GLU A 61 -1.56 28.23 -29.86
CA GLU A 61 -1.72 29.52 -30.56
C GLU A 61 -0.52 29.84 -31.44
N THR A 62 0.66 29.24 -31.18
CA THR A 62 1.92 29.39 -31.90
C THR A 62 2.34 28.08 -32.59
N PRO A 63 3.20 28.15 -33.64
CA PRO A 63 3.79 26.94 -34.20
C PRO A 63 4.55 26.15 -33.15
N VAL A 64 4.37 24.83 -33.15
CA VAL A 64 5.07 23.89 -32.29
C VAL A 64 6.29 23.35 -33.00
N ASP A 65 7.47 23.46 -32.39
CA ASP A 65 8.73 22.93 -32.94
C ASP A 65 8.90 21.46 -32.61
N SER A 66 8.59 21.08 -31.36
CA SER A 66 8.64 19.68 -30.90
C SER A 66 7.83 19.47 -29.62
N ILE A 67 7.48 18.22 -29.39
CA ILE A 67 6.84 17.75 -28.15
C ILE A 67 7.68 16.61 -27.61
N VAL A 68 8.05 16.69 -26.34
CA VAL A 68 8.77 15.65 -25.63
C VAL A 68 7.83 15.02 -24.60
N LEU A 69 7.55 13.75 -24.78
CA LEU A 69 6.83 12.94 -23.80
C LEU A 69 7.85 12.15 -22.99
N GLU A 70 7.84 12.37 -21.67
CA GLU A 70 8.67 11.66 -20.69
C GLU A 70 7.80 10.74 -19.84
N TYR A 71 8.19 9.46 -19.76
CA TYR A 71 7.60 8.46 -18.91
C TYR A 71 8.67 7.52 -18.34
N GLU A 72 8.72 7.36 -17.02
CA GLU A 72 9.72 6.54 -16.31
C GLU A 72 11.18 6.83 -16.72
N GLY A 73 11.50 8.12 -16.94
CA GLY A 73 12.82 8.57 -17.35
C GLY A 73 13.17 8.32 -18.81
N LYS A 74 12.24 7.77 -19.62
CA LYS A 74 12.40 7.62 -21.07
C LYS A 74 11.71 8.77 -21.77
N GLU A 75 12.38 9.36 -22.74
CA GLU A 75 11.85 10.45 -23.58
C GLU A 75 11.53 9.96 -24.99
N SER A 76 10.41 10.45 -25.51
CA SER A 76 10.00 10.29 -26.92
C SER A 76 9.71 11.66 -27.51
N VAL A 77 10.25 11.94 -28.70
CA VAL A 77 10.10 13.25 -29.37
C VAL A 77 9.15 13.13 -30.53
N TYR A 78 8.21 14.09 -30.62
CA TYR A 78 7.21 14.19 -31.66
C TYR A 78 7.26 15.60 -32.30
N LEU A 79 7.03 15.67 -33.58
CA LEU A 79 7.03 16.92 -34.33
C LEU A 79 5.61 17.42 -34.67
N GLU A 80 4.63 16.52 -34.59
CA GLU A 80 3.24 16.82 -34.88
C GLU A 80 2.45 17.05 -33.58
N LYS A 81 1.44 17.91 -33.64
CA LYS A 81 0.55 18.21 -32.49
C LYS A 81 -0.41 17.10 -32.17
N GLU A 82 -0.60 16.16 -33.07
CA GLU A 82 -1.37 14.92 -32.88
C GLU A 82 -0.44 13.76 -33.14
N PHE A 83 -0.33 12.87 -32.14
CA PHE A 83 0.52 11.68 -32.22
C PHE A 83 -0.02 10.55 -31.36
N ASP A 84 0.36 9.35 -31.71
CA ASP A 84 0.04 8.14 -30.98
C ASP A 84 1.23 7.71 -30.13
N TRP A 85 0.95 7.38 -28.87
CA TRP A 85 1.93 6.83 -27.95
C TRP A 85 1.48 5.44 -27.52
N LYS A 86 2.28 4.44 -27.84
CA LYS A 86 2.13 3.09 -27.31
C LYS A 86 3.14 2.93 -26.18
N ALA A 87 2.63 2.94 -24.97
CA ALA A 87 3.49 2.71 -23.82
C ALA A 87 3.96 1.26 -23.77
N GLU A 88 5.26 1.06 -23.63
CA GLU A 88 5.81 -0.22 -23.16
C GLU A 88 5.56 -0.32 -21.64
N LEU A 89 4.29 -0.28 -21.27
CA LEU A 89 3.86 -0.28 -19.87
C LEU A 89 3.81 -1.70 -19.33
N GLY A 90 4.53 -1.91 -18.24
CA GLY A 90 4.44 -3.15 -17.47
C GLY A 90 3.45 -3.11 -16.31
N LYS A 91 2.93 -1.93 -15.92
CA LYS A 91 2.20 -1.74 -14.65
C LYS A 91 0.79 -1.19 -14.86
N THR A 92 -0.16 -1.68 -14.07
CA THR A 92 -1.52 -1.16 -13.95
C THR A 92 -1.57 0.13 -13.12
N GLY A 93 -2.73 0.80 -13.12
CA GLY A 93 -3.02 1.94 -12.27
C GLY A 93 -2.69 3.29 -12.90
N ILE A 94 -2.53 4.31 -12.04
CA ILE A 94 -2.34 5.70 -12.45
C ILE A 94 -0.92 5.92 -12.94
N GLN A 95 -0.80 6.30 -14.22
CA GLN A 95 0.46 6.71 -14.81
C GLN A 95 0.54 8.22 -14.91
N LYS A 96 1.63 8.80 -14.42
CA LYS A 96 1.93 10.23 -14.49
C LYS A 96 2.92 10.44 -15.65
N LEU A 97 2.50 11.21 -16.63
CA LEU A 97 3.33 11.56 -17.78
C LEU A 97 3.78 13.01 -17.67
N LYS A 98 4.88 13.34 -18.31
CA LYS A 98 5.32 14.72 -18.52
C LYS A 98 5.39 14.99 -20.01
N VAL A 99 4.64 16.00 -20.48
CA VAL A 99 4.57 16.39 -21.87
C VAL A 99 5.03 17.83 -21.98
N SER A 100 6.24 18.04 -22.51
CA SER A 100 6.84 19.34 -22.72
C SER A 100 6.66 19.75 -24.19
N VAL A 101 6.01 20.89 -24.41
CA VAL A 101 5.74 21.46 -25.72
C VAL A 101 6.68 22.66 -25.96
N TYR A 102 7.45 22.61 -27.00
CA TYR A 102 8.41 23.65 -27.38
C TYR A 102 7.85 24.44 -28.56
N CYS A 103 7.81 25.77 -28.43
CA CYS A 103 7.32 26.72 -29.40
C CYS A 103 8.30 27.89 -29.52
N GLN A 104 9.19 27.92 -30.48
CA GLN A 104 10.25 28.95 -30.66
C GLN A 104 11.02 29.18 -29.32
N ASP A 105 10.83 30.33 -28.68
CA ASP A 105 11.53 30.70 -27.44
C ASP A 105 10.78 30.29 -26.15
N LEU A 106 9.65 29.56 -26.27
CA LEU A 106 8.79 29.18 -25.16
C LEU A 106 8.71 27.66 -25.00
N SER A 107 8.65 27.21 -23.76
CA SER A 107 8.28 25.83 -23.47
C SER A 107 7.21 25.78 -22.40
N GLU A 108 6.21 24.92 -22.57
CA GLU A 108 5.16 24.66 -21.60
C GLU A 108 5.07 23.17 -21.30
N THR A 109 4.87 22.83 -20.03
CA THR A 109 4.79 21.44 -19.60
C THR A 109 3.40 21.12 -19.07
N HIS A 110 2.88 19.98 -19.50
CA HIS A 110 1.64 19.35 -19.04
C HIS A 110 1.96 18.05 -18.31
N TYR A 111 1.17 17.74 -17.27
CA TYR A 111 1.31 16.52 -16.47
C TYR A 111 0.01 15.71 -16.49
N PRO A 112 -0.31 15.04 -17.62
CA PRO A 112 -1.49 14.20 -17.67
C PRO A 112 -1.33 13.00 -16.74
N LYS A 113 -2.46 12.61 -16.13
CA LYS A 113 -2.62 11.37 -15.41
C LYS A 113 -3.60 10.52 -16.20
N ILE A 114 -3.22 9.30 -16.51
CA ILE A 114 -4.06 8.31 -17.19
C ILE A 114 -4.06 7.02 -16.39
N ILE A 115 -5.08 6.20 -16.53
CA ILE A 115 -5.28 4.98 -15.77
C ILE A 115 -5.18 3.80 -16.73
N PHE A 116 -4.36 2.80 -16.39
CA PHE A 116 -4.29 1.56 -17.15
C PHE A 116 -4.88 0.40 -16.35
N PHE A 117 -5.89 -0.21 -16.92
CA PHE A 117 -6.44 -1.49 -16.46
C PHE A 117 -5.57 -2.65 -16.93
N SER A 118 -5.73 -3.81 -16.29
CA SER A 118 -5.08 -5.05 -16.72
C SER A 118 -5.58 -5.48 -18.11
N ASP A 119 -4.68 -6.00 -18.93
CA ASP A 119 -4.98 -6.71 -20.18
C ASP A 119 -5.30 -8.19 -19.94
N VAL A 120 -5.30 -8.61 -18.66
CA VAL A 120 -5.61 -9.97 -18.22
C VAL A 120 -6.95 -9.97 -17.51
N THR A 121 -7.92 -10.74 -18.02
CA THR A 121 -9.15 -11.05 -17.28
C THR A 121 -8.84 -12.10 -16.22
N PRO A 122 -9.08 -11.82 -14.92
CA PRO A 122 -8.77 -12.76 -13.85
C PRO A 122 -9.54 -14.08 -13.99
N THR A 123 -8.84 -15.19 -13.77
CA THR A 123 -9.49 -16.50 -13.71
C THR A 123 -10.27 -16.65 -12.41
N LYS A 124 -11.42 -17.32 -12.46
CA LYS A 124 -12.19 -17.68 -11.27
C LYS A 124 -11.66 -18.98 -10.70
N THR A 125 -11.30 -18.95 -9.45
CA THR A 125 -10.71 -20.08 -8.72
C THR A 125 -11.52 -20.29 -7.44
N GLY A 126 -11.60 -21.51 -6.96
CA GLY A 126 -12.12 -21.85 -5.64
C GLY A 126 -11.05 -22.55 -4.82
N TYR A 127 -11.48 -23.22 -3.76
CA TYR A 127 -10.58 -23.92 -2.87
C TYR A 127 -11.09 -25.34 -2.56
N GLN A 128 -10.16 -26.16 -2.09
CA GLN A 128 -10.44 -27.46 -1.47
C GLN A 128 -9.74 -27.47 -0.11
N VAL A 129 -10.48 -27.76 0.95
CA VAL A 129 -9.91 -28.00 2.28
C VAL A 129 -9.27 -29.37 2.30
N LEU A 130 -7.99 -29.43 2.63
CA LEU A 130 -7.21 -30.66 2.78
C LEU A 130 -7.15 -31.10 4.25
N GLN A 131 -7.05 -30.15 5.18
CA GLN A 131 -6.99 -30.39 6.60
C GLN A 131 -7.58 -29.21 7.37
N THR A 132 -8.23 -29.50 8.51
CA THR A 132 -8.64 -28.51 9.50
C THR A 132 -7.78 -28.70 10.74
N LEU A 133 -7.19 -27.64 11.22
CA LEU A 133 -6.30 -27.57 12.38
C LEU A 133 -6.88 -26.63 13.43
N PRO A 134 -6.54 -26.82 14.71
CA PRO A 134 -6.96 -25.87 15.74
C PRO A 134 -6.28 -24.52 15.54
N HIS A 135 -6.97 -23.45 15.91
CA HIS A 135 -6.47 -22.08 15.97
C HIS A 135 -6.99 -21.41 17.24
N ASP A 136 -6.32 -20.39 17.72
CA ASP A 136 -6.73 -19.65 18.93
C ASP A 136 -7.94 -18.74 18.60
N PRO A 137 -9.14 -19.03 19.12
CA PRO A 137 -10.33 -18.22 18.82
C PRO A 137 -10.29 -16.81 19.41
N THR A 138 -9.26 -16.47 20.20
CA THR A 138 -9.02 -15.11 20.70
C THR A 138 -8.03 -14.34 19.84
N ALA A 139 -7.44 -14.97 18.83
CA ALA A 139 -6.49 -14.33 17.94
C ALA A 139 -7.18 -13.46 16.90
N TYR A 140 -7.02 -12.15 17.01
CA TYR A 140 -7.45 -11.19 15.98
C TYR A 140 -6.40 -11.13 14.88
N THR A 141 -6.35 -12.15 14.02
CA THR A 141 -5.28 -12.37 13.04
C THR A 141 -5.14 -11.22 12.06
N GLN A 142 -3.93 -10.68 11.97
CA GLN A 142 -3.58 -9.59 11.07
C GLN A 142 -2.36 -9.89 10.18
N GLY A 143 -1.58 -10.91 10.52
CA GLY A 143 -0.48 -11.38 9.70
C GLY A 143 -0.12 -12.80 10.06
N LEU A 144 0.21 -13.60 9.05
CA LEU A 144 0.49 -15.02 9.20
C LEU A 144 1.59 -15.44 8.22
N PHE A 145 2.64 -16.08 8.70
CA PHE A 145 3.71 -16.57 7.83
C PHE A 145 4.46 -17.75 8.44
N PHE A 146 5.17 -18.50 7.63
CA PHE A 146 6.07 -19.54 8.12
C PHE A 146 7.52 -19.06 8.25
N MET A 147 8.12 -19.37 9.38
CA MET A 147 9.56 -19.36 9.62
C MET A 147 10.02 -20.80 9.73
N GLU A 148 10.54 -21.37 8.65
CA GLU A 148 10.77 -22.81 8.51
C GLU A 148 9.49 -23.62 8.81
N ASP A 149 9.50 -24.49 9.82
CA ASP A 149 8.34 -25.27 10.24
C ASP A 149 7.48 -24.58 11.32
N THR A 150 7.85 -23.38 11.75
CA THR A 150 7.14 -22.63 12.78
C THR A 150 6.18 -21.63 12.16
N LEU A 151 4.91 -21.71 12.52
CA LEU A 151 3.93 -20.69 12.18
C LEU A 151 4.13 -19.47 13.07
N VAL A 152 4.19 -18.29 12.47
CA VAL A 152 4.27 -16.98 13.16
C VAL A 152 3.02 -16.20 12.87
N GLU A 153 2.40 -15.66 13.90
CA GLU A 153 1.17 -14.91 13.83
C GLU A 153 1.31 -13.54 14.50
N SER A 154 0.85 -12.51 13.82
CA SER A 154 0.63 -11.18 14.35
C SER A 154 -0.86 -10.93 14.55
N THR A 155 -1.23 -10.44 15.74
CA THR A 155 -2.62 -10.15 16.07
C THR A 155 -2.84 -8.68 16.32
N GLY A 156 -4.07 -8.20 16.04
CA GLY A 156 -4.55 -6.86 16.29
C GLY A 156 -5.13 -6.66 17.69
N GLN A 157 -5.87 -5.58 17.85
CA GLN A 157 -6.54 -5.04 19.02
C GLN A 157 -5.63 -4.38 20.06
N LYS A 158 -6.00 -3.14 20.44
CA LYS A 158 -5.22 -2.36 21.42
C LYS A 158 -5.21 -3.02 22.79
N GLY A 159 -4.01 -3.22 23.33
CA GLY A 159 -3.80 -3.89 24.60
C GLY A 159 -3.69 -5.43 24.50
N GLU A 160 -4.02 -6.02 23.34
CA GLU A 160 -4.01 -7.46 23.10
C GLU A 160 -3.09 -7.86 21.94
N SER A 161 -2.61 -6.89 21.15
CA SER A 161 -1.73 -7.13 20.01
C SER A 161 -0.44 -7.84 20.42
N ARG A 162 -0.12 -8.91 19.71
CA ARG A 162 1.07 -9.72 19.95
C ARG A 162 1.64 -10.30 18.66
N LEU A 163 2.90 -10.67 18.71
CA LEU A 163 3.57 -11.50 17.70
C LEU A 163 3.94 -12.82 18.38
N SER A 164 3.49 -13.94 17.84
CA SER A 164 3.57 -15.25 18.47
C SER A 164 4.14 -16.30 17.53
N LYS A 165 4.94 -17.23 18.08
CA LYS A 165 5.33 -18.48 17.44
C LYS A 165 4.44 -19.60 17.90
N ILE A 166 3.84 -20.32 16.98
CA ILE A 166 2.73 -21.24 17.25
C ILE A 166 3.05 -22.63 16.71
N ASN A 167 2.68 -23.65 17.46
CA ASN A 167 2.64 -25.02 16.98
C ASN A 167 1.48 -25.19 16.01
N LEU A 168 1.80 -25.46 14.75
CA LEU A 168 0.82 -25.64 13.69
C LEU A 168 -0.28 -26.68 14.01
N LYS A 169 0.06 -27.77 14.72
CA LYS A 169 -0.88 -28.88 14.97
C LYS A 169 -1.76 -28.68 16.19
N THR A 170 -1.30 -27.93 17.18
CA THR A 170 -1.97 -27.81 18.49
C THR A 170 -2.40 -26.40 18.84
N ALA A 171 -2.08 -25.40 18.01
CA ALA A 171 -2.23 -23.97 18.27
C ALA A 171 -1.48 -23.48 19.54
N GLN A 172 -0.65 -24.31 20.16
CA GLN A 172 0.11 -23.93 21.34
C GLN A 172 1.13 -22.86 21.03
N VAL A 173 1.11 -21.76 21.77
CA VAL A 173 2.11 -20.69 21.67
C VAL A 173 3.41 -21.13 22.34
N TYR A 174 4.51 -21.15 21.58
CA TYR A 174 5.85 -21.43 22.10
C TYR A 174 6.51 -20.20 22.72
N SER A 175 6.32 -19.05 22.05
CA SER A 175 6.93 -17.78 22.42
C SER A 175 6.07 -16.66 21.89
N SER A 176 5.97 -15.59 22.64
CA SER A 176 5.18 -14.42 22.25
C SER A 176 5.82 -13.13 22.77
N THR A 177 5.61 -12.04 22.05
CA THR A 177 5.92 -10.69 22.49
C THR A 177 4.71 -9.80 22.24
N SER A 178 4.31 -9.01 23.24
CA SER A 178 3.17 -8.10 23.14
C SER A 178 3.63 -6.71 22.71
N LEU A 179 2.79 -6.03 21.94
CA LEU A 179 2.93 -4.60 21.68
C LEU A 179 2.48 -3.80 22.91
N ALA A 180 2.99 -2.58 23.05
CA ALA A 180 2.46 -1.64 24.04
C ALA A 180 0.99 -1.32 23.70
N SER A 181 0.17 -1.09 24.75
CA SER A 181 -1.29 -1.03 24.66
C SER A 181 -1.87 0.04 23.74
N GLN A 182 -1.07 1.06 23.38
CA GLN A 182 -1.48 2.09 22.42
C GLN A 182 -1.49 1.61 20.97
N TYR A 183 -0.75 0.56 20.65
CA TYR A 183 -0.63 0.05 19.30
C TYR A 183 -1.72 -0.97 18.96
N PHE A 184 -2.16 -0.93 17.73
CA PHE A 184 -2.94 -1.98 17.10
C PHE A 184 -2.01 -2.69 16.13
N GLY A 185 -1.61 -3.91 16.43
CA GLY A 185 -0.73 -4.72 15.59
C GLY A 185 -1.42 -5.12 14.29
N GLU A 186 -0.66 -5.18 13.23
CA GLU A 186 -1.10 -5.51 11.88
C GLU A 186 -0.21 -6.59 11.26
N GLY A 187 -0.12 -6.65 9.95
CA GLY A 187 0.65 -7.62 9.20
C GLY A 187 2.09 -7.81 9.69
N SER A 188 2.61 -8.99 9.48
CA SER A 188 3.99 -9.34 9.80
C SER A 188 4.60 -10.26 8.76
N THR A 189 5.90 -10.16 8.58
CA THR A 189 6.65 -11.00 7.65
C THR A 189 8.10 -11.17 8.10
N ILE A 190 8.81 -12.06 7.41
CA ILE A 190 10.25 -12.27 7.62
C ILE A 190 11.04 -11.84 6.39
N TRP A 191 12.15 -11.12 6.60
CA TRP A 191 13.16 -10.86 5.58
C TRP A 191 14.54 -11.16 6.15
N LYS A 192 15.23 -12.12 5.54
CA LYS A 192 16.49 -12.69 6.07
C LYS A 192 16.27 -13.23 7.49
N ASP A 193 16.99 -12.69 8.46
CA ASP A 193 16.98 -13.09 9.87
C ASP A 193 16.23 -12.08 10.78
N GLN A 194 15.33 -11.30 10.20
CA GLN A 194 14.54 -10.29 10.90
C GLN A 194 13.06 -10.43 10.59
N ILE A 195 12.23 -10.22 11.63
CA ILE A 195 10.78 -10.21 11.53
C ILE A 195 10.31 -8.75 11.60
N TYR A 196 9.40 -8.39 10.71
CA TYR A 196 8.79 -7.07 10.60
C TYR A 196 7.33 -7.17 10.99
N GLN A 197 6.83 -6.26 11.82
CA GLN A 197 5.44 -6.15 12.22
C GLN A 197 4.98 -4.70 12.05
N LEU A 198 3.84 -4.51 11.42
CA LEU A 198 3.20 -3.21 11.24
C LEU A 198 2.26 -2.87 12.40
N THR A 199 1.85 -1.61 12.43
CA THR A 199 0.70 -1.13 13.21
C THR A 199 -0.26 -0.36 12.30
N TRP A 200 -1.54 -0.36 12.62
CA TRP A 200 -2.57 0.26 11.81
C TRP A 200 -2.31 1.77 11.57
N THR A 201 -2.87 2.64 12.43
CA THR A 201 -2.84 4.10 12.28
C THR A 201 -1.72 4.79 13.07
N SER A 202 -0.88 4.01 13.75
CA SER A 202 0.24 4.56 14.52
C SER A 202 1.48 4.85 13.67
N HIS A 203 1.45 4.46 12.39
CA HIS A 203 2.54 4.69 11.42
C HIS A 203 3.90 4.21 11.93
N THR A 204 3.90 3.19 12.77
CA THR A 204 5.08 2.64 13.43
C THR A 204 5.19 1.17 13.14
N GLY A 205 6.33 0.73 12.62
CA GLY A 205 6.68 -0.67 12.45
C GLY A 205 7.74 -1.09 13.44
N PHE A 206 7.76 -2.37 13.75
CA PHE A 206 8.71 -3.01 14.68
C PHE A 206 9.53 -4.05 13.94
N VAL A 207 10.82 -4.11 14.28
CA VAL A 207 11.74 -5.14 13.79
C VAL A 207 12.21 -5.98 14.97
N TYR A 208 12.12 -7.29 14.81
CA TYR A 208 12.52 -8.26 15.82
C TYR A 208 13.61 -9.20 15.25
N ASP A 209 14.41 -9.79 16.15
CA ASP A 209 15.20 -10.96 15.78
C ASP A 209 14.31 -12.22 15.74
N LEU A 210 14.90 -13.33 15.29
CA LEU A 210 14.17 -14.61 15.22
C LEU A 210 13.71 -15.15 16.60
N ASN A 211 14.15 -14.58 17.71
CA ASN A 211 13.67 -14.93 19.06
C ASN A 211 12.59 -13.98 19.56
N LEU A 212 11.98 -13.17 18.69
CA LEU A 212 10.96 -12.17 18.99
C LEU A 212 11.46 -11.03 19.92
N LYS A 213 12.76 -10.80 19.99
CA LYS A 213 13.32 -9.66 20.71
C LYS A 213 13.34 -8.45 19.79
N GLN A 214 12.64 -7.38 20.18
CA GLN A 214 12.63 -6.12 19.45
C GLN A 214 14.03 -5.54 19.31
N LYS A 215 14.39 -5.13 18.10
CA LYS A 215 15.69 -4.53 17.73
C LYS A 215 15.57 -3.04 17.47
N GLN A 216 14.57 -2.65 16.67
CA GLN A 216 14.35 -1.28 16.26
C GLN A 216 12.90 -1.01 15.90
N THR A 217 12.59 0.25 15.63
CA THR A 217 11.33 0.71 15.07
C THR A 217 11.59 1.48 13.78
N PHE A 218 10.59 1.56 12.93
CA PHE A 218 10.59 2.40 11.74
C PHE A 218 9.25 3.10 11.59
N SER A 219 9.19 4.11 10.72
CA SER A 219 7.97 4.85 10.45
C SER A 219 7.64 4.84 8.97
N TYR A 220 6.35 4.92 8.65
CA TYR A 220 5.81 4.99 7.30
C TYR A 220 4.61 5.97 7.26
N PRO A 221 4.32 6.63 6.10
CA PRO A 221 3.36 7.73 6.04
C PRO A 221 1.90 7.30 5.77
N HIS A 222 1.64 6.02 5.57
CA HIS A 222 0.33 5.44 5.25
C HIS A 222 -0.16 4.55 6.39
N GLU A 223 -1.36 4.01 6.31
CA GLU A 223 -1.78 2.93 7.19
C GLU A 223 -0.97 1.66 6.89
N GLY A 224 -0.75 0.83 7.88
CA GLY A 224 -0.13 -0.48 7.70
C GLY A 224 -1.18 -1.55 7.90
N TRP A 225 -1.43 -2.39 6.86
CA TRP A 225 -2.35 -3.51 6.94
C TRP A 225 -1.60 -4.83 6.79
N GLY A 226 -1.43 -5.34 5.58
CA GLY A 226 -0.63 -6.53 5.32
C GLY A 226 0.81 -6.19 4.96
N ILE A 227 1.71 -7.17 5.11
CA ILE A 227 3.10 -7.05 4.68
C ILE A 227 3.65 -8.42 4.30
N THR A 228 4.36 -8.47 3.18
CA THR A 228 5.12 -9.65 2.76
C THR A 228 6.44 -9.26 2.11
N THR A 229 7.26 -10.22 1.69
CA THR A 229 8.56 -9.98 1.04
C THR A 229 8.58 -10.43 -0.40
N PHE A 230 9.17 -9.62 -1.27
CA PHE A 230 9.48 -9.97 -2.66
C PHE A 230 10.92 -9.61 -2.98
N GLY A 231 11.79 -10.61 -2.99
CA GLY A 231 13.24 -10.41 -3.11
C GLY A 231 13.82 -9.58 -1.97
N ASP A 232 14.42 -8.45 -2.30
CA ASP A 232 14.97 -7.49 -1.33
C ASP A 232 14.01 -6.33 -1.01
N THR A 233 12.71 -6.51 -1.21
CA THR A 233 11.69 -5.47 -1.00
C THR A 233 10.57 -6.00 -0.09
N LEU A 234 10.10 -5.18 0.84
CA LEU A 234 8.85 -5.40 1.55
C LEU A 234 7.70 -4.82 0.71
N ILE A 235 6.61 -5.57 0.59
CA ILE A 235 5.36 -5.11 -0.01
C ILE A 235 4.36 -4.89 1.13
N VAL A 236 3.80 -3.69 1.22
CA VAL A 236 2.85 -3.30 2.28
C VAL A 236 1.54 -2.86 1.66
N SER A 237 0.42 -3.36 2.15
CA SER A 237 -0.92 -2.88 1.85
C SER A 237 -1.37 -1.83 2.87
N ASP A 238 -2.29 -0.94 2.46
CA ASP A 238 -2.84 0.14 3.28
C ASP A 238 -4.37 0.21 3.23
N GLY A 239 -5.03 -0.85 2.73
CA GLY A 239 -6.47 -0.91 2.56
C GLY A 239 -6.98 -0.24 1.28
N THR A 240 -6.12 0.37 0.48
CA THR A 240 -6.46 0.87 -0.87
C THR A 240 -6.09 -0.16 -1.94
N GLU A 241 -6.12 0.24 -3.21
CA GLU A 241 -5.57 -0.51 -4.33
C GLU A 241 -4.05 -0.46 -4.42
N THR A 242 -3.41 0.36 -3.58
CA THR A 242 -1.97 0.63 -3.62
C THR A 242 -1.21 -0.33 -2.72
N LEU A 243 -0.16 -0.90 -3.26
CA LEU A 243 0.87 -1.63 -2.53
C LEU A 243 2.14 -0.79 -2.50
N HIS A 244 2.66 -0.53 -1.32
CA HIS A 244 3.88 0.23 -1.10
C HIS A 244 5.09 -0.70 -1.14
N LEU A 245 6.10 -0.34 -1.92
CA LEU A 245 7.36 -1.09 -2.04
C LEU A 245 8.41 -0.40 -1.18
N ILE A 246 8.89 -1.08 -0.14
CA ILE A 246 9.76 -0.51 0.89
C ILE A 246 11.09 -1.25 0.91
N ASP A 247 12.21 -0.52 0.94
CA ASP A 247 13.52 -1.09 1.19
C ASP A 247 13.65 -1.47 2.67
N PRO A 248 13.84 -2.75 3.03
CA PRO A 248 13.94 -3.16 4.43
C PRO A 248 15.20 -2.68 5.15
N ARG A 249 16.18 -2.12 4.43
CA ARG A 249 17.47 -1.66 5.00
C ARG A 249 17.38 -0.29 5.62
N ASP A 250 16.59 0.62 5.03
CA ASP A 250 16.44 2.02 5.46
C ASP A 250 14.99 2.49 5.56
N PHE A 251 14.03 1.61 5.22
CA PHE A 251 12.58 1.84 5.24
C PHE A 251 12.10 2.93 4.27
N SER A 252 12.91 3.28 3.28
CA SER A 252 12.49 4.19 2.22
C SER A 252 11.48 3.51 1.29
N GLU A 253 10.47 4.27 0.87
CA GLU A 253 9.55 3.83 -0.19
C GLU A 253 10.26 3.93 -1.54
N VAL A 254 10.54 2.79 -2.15
CA VAL A 254 11.24 2.67 -3.44
C VAL A 254 10.28 2.62 -4.62
N GLY A 255 8.98 2.51 -4.38
CA GLY A 255 7.96 2.50 -5.42
C GLY A 255 6.58 2.16 -4.91
N LYS A 256 5.65 2.13 -5.85
CA LYS A 256 4.25 1.73 -5.63
C LYS A 256 3.79 0.82 -6.75
N LEU A 257 2.82 -0.02 -6.42
CA LEU A 257 2.14 -0.88 -7.36
C LEU A 257 0.64 -0.74 -7.11
N GLU A 258 -0.12 -0.36 -8.13
CA GLU A 258 -1.57 -0.29 -8.02
C GLU A 258 -2.21 -1.52 -8.63
N VAL A 259 -3.15 -2.14 -7.90
CA VAL A 259 -3.73 -3.44 -8.24
C VAL A 259 -5.05 -3.29 -8.98
N TYR A 260 -5.08 -3.76 -10.22
CA TYR A 260 -6.25 -3.65 -11.11
C TYR A 260 -6.57 -4.98 -11.79
N THR A 261 -7.85 -5.20 -11.98
CA THR A 261 -8.39 -6.17 -12.94
C THR A 261 -8.49 -5.53 -14.33
N ASP A 262 -9.06 -6.24 -15.29
CA ASP A 262 -9.46 -5.72 -16.60
C ASP A 262 -10.67 -4.75 -16.55
N LYS A 263 -11.26 -4.54 -15.36
CA LYS A 263 -12.51 -3.75 -15.20
C LYS A 263 -12.48 -2.73 -14.06
N SER A 264 -11.70 -3.00 -13.02
CA SER A 264 -11.71 -2.17 -11.81
C SER A 264 -10.41 -2.28 -11.04
N LYS A 265 -10.15 -1.29 -10.22
CA LYS A 265 -9.15 -1.37 -9.14
C LYS A 265 -9.64 -2.31 -8.03
N VAL A 266 -8.72 -2.93 -7.30
CA VAL A 266 -9.03 -3.79 -6.16
C VAL A 266 -8.73 -3.03 -4.87
N MET A 267 -9.79 -2.64 -4.16
CA MET A 267 -9.70 -1.96 -2.86
C MET A 267 -9.61 -2.97 -1.72
N ASN A 268 -9.35 -2.48 -0.52
CA ASN A 268 -9.35 -3.25 0.72
C ASN A 268 -8.33 -4.40 0.74
N LEU A 269 -7.22 -4.24 0.02
CA LEU A 269 -6.11 -5.19 0.11
C LEU A 269 -5.59 -5.23 1.55
N ASN A 270 -5.57 -6.43 2.13
CA ASN A 270 -5.21 -6.60 3.54
C ASN A 270 -4.01 -7.54 3.67
N GLU A 271 -4.14 -8.64 4.36
CA GLU A 271 -3.05 -9.58 4.62
C GLU A 271 -2.48 -10.11 3.31
N LEU A 272 -1.15 -10.23 3.25
CA LEU A 272 -0.36 -10.48 2.05
C LEU A 272 0.57 -11.67 2.23
N GLU A 273 0.61 -12.58 1.23
CA GLU A 273 1.56 -13.68 1.21
C GLU A 273 2.14 -13.93 -0.20
N MET A 274 3.45 -14.18 -0.25
CA MET A 274 4.12 -14.57 -1.49
C MET A 274 4.16 -16.09 -1.65
N ILE A 275 3.51 -16.59 -2.70
CA ILE A 275 3.45 -18.03 -3.02
C ILE A 275 4.05 -18.27 -4.41
N ASP A 276 5.18 -18.96 -4.49
CA ASP A 276 5.87 -19.32 -5.73
C ASP A 276 6.02 -18.15 -6.73
N GLY A 277 6.32 -16.94 -6.21
CA GLY A 277 6.55 -15.74 -7.03
C GLY A 277 5.30 -14.96 -7.43
N ILE A 278 4.13 -15.36 -6.96
CA ILE A 278 2.86 -14.66 -7.10
C ILE A 278 2.46 -14.09 -5.74
N LEU A 279 1.95 -12.87 -5.71
CA LEU A 279 1.44 -12.22 -4.52
C LEU A 279 -0.04 -12.60 -4.33
N TYR A 280 -0.39 -13.03 -3.13
CA TYR A 280 -1.76 -13.30 -2.72
C TYR A 280 -2.17 -12.28 -1.66
N ALA A 281 -3.39 -11.78 -1.75
CA ALA A 281 -3.93 -10.80 -0.83
C ALA A 281 -5.36 -11.15 -0.41
N ASN A 282 -5.64 -11.07 0.90
CA ASN A 282 -7.02 -11.00 1.36
C ASN A 282 -7.64 -9.67 0.93
N VAL A 283 -8.91 -9.68 0.56
CA VAL A 283 -9.72 -8.47 0.34
C VAL A 283 -10.65 -8.31 1.55
N TRP A 284 -10.38 -7.32 2.38
CA TRP A 284 -11.12 -7.12 3.63
C TRP A 284 -12.61 -6.90 3.40
N LEU A 285 -13.45 -7.52 4.20
CA LEU A 285 -14.91 -7.60 4.11
C LEU A 285 -15.43 -8.41 2.92
N GLU A 286 -14.55 -9.08 2.20
CA GLU A 286 -14.92 -9.99 1.12
C GLU A 286 -14.38 -11.39 1.40
N GLU A 287 -15.12 -12.40 0.99
CA GLU A 287 -14.69 -13.80 1.12
C GLU A 287 -13.87 -14.22 -0.09
N VAL A 288 -12.87 -13.41 -0.43
CA VAL A 288 -11.99 -13.67 -1.57
C VAL A 288 -10.53 -13.42 -1.24
N ILE A 289 -9.69 -14.18 -1.91
CA ILE A 289 -8.26 -13.89 -2.08
C ILE A 289 -8.04 -13.50 -3.54
N VAL A 290 -7.22 -12.50 -3.80
CA VAL A 290 -6.76 -12.19 -5.16
C VAL A 290 -5.30 -12.61 -5.32
N SER A 291 -4.98 -13.23 -6.47
CA SER A 291 -3.59 -13.43 -6.87
C SER A 291 -3.15 -12.34 -7.83
N ILE A 292 -1.97 -11.79 -7.59
CA ILE A 292 -1.48 -10.56 -8.21
C ILE A 292 -0.07 -10.81 -8.75
N ASP A 293 0.20 -10.36 -9.96
CA ASP A 293 1.58 -10.28 -10.45
C ASP A 293 2.31 -9.14 -9.70
N PRO A 294 3.33 -9.45 -8.87
CA PRO A 294 4.00 -8.48 -8.03
C PRO A 294 4.85 -7.45 -8.80
N LYS A 295 5.01 -7.62 -10.12
CA LYS A 295 5.75 -6.68 -10.97
C LYS A 295 4.86 -5.68 -11.66
N SER A 296 3.63 -6.09 -11.98
CA SER A 296 2.72 -5.28 -12.81
C SER A 296 1.47 -4.80 -12.08
N GLY A 297 1.05 -5.42 -10.97
CA GLY A 297 -0.21 -5.13 -10.29
C GLY A 297 -1.43 -5.77 -10.95
N LYS A 298 -1.23 -6.59 -11.99
CA LYS A 298 -2.31 -7.31 -12.66
C LYS A 298 -2.89 -8.38 -11.75
N VAL A 299 -4.20 -8.39 -11.59
CA VAL A 299 -4.89 -9.51 -10.93
C VAL A 299 -4.95 -10.68 -11.89
N LEU A 300 -4.41 -11.82 -11.47
CA LEU A 300 -4.34 -13.05 -12.28
C LEU A 300 -5.52 -13.98 -12.02
N SER A 301 -5.95 -14.06 -10.75
CA SER A 301 -7.15 -14.82 -10.37
C SER A 301 -7.87 -14.21 -9.18
N VAL A 302 -9.15 -14.52 -9.06
CA VAL A 302 -9.98 -14.27 -7.90
C VAL A 302 -10.38 -15.62 -7.33
N ILE A 303 -9.93 -15.91 -6.12
CA ILE A 303 -10.16 -17.14 -5.40
C ILE A 303 -11.37 -16.91 -4.48
N ASP A 304 -12.48 -17.56 -4.79
CA ASP A 304 -13.69 -17.53 -3.96
C ASP A 304 -13.51 -18.46 -2.75
N MET A 305 -13.52 -17.87 -1.57
CA MET A 305 -13.34 -18.55 -0.28
C MET A 305 -14.66 -18.73 0.48
N SER A 306 -15.80 -18.39 -0.14
CA SER A 306 -17.12 -18.45 0.49
C SER A 306 -17.44 -19.85 1.05
N GLY A 307 -18.08 -19.86 2.20
CA GLY A 307 -18.44 -21.08 2.94
C GLY A 307 -17.28 -21.77 3.67
N LEU A 308 -16.14 -21.10 3.85
CA LEU A 308 -15.06 -21.62 4.69
C LEU A 308 -15.39 -21.45 6.17
N ASP A 309 -16.04 -20.36 6.54
CA ASP A 309 -16.55 -20.04 7.87
C ASP A 309 -17.77 -20.89 8.26
N ASP A 310 -18.55 -21.41 7.33
CA ASP A 310 -19.62 -22.38 7.57
C ASP A 310 -19.11 -23.71 8.19
N ARG A 311 -17.80 -23.93 8.25
CA ARG A 311 -17.18 -25.16 8.72
C ARG A 311 -16.97 -25.24 10.24
N PHE A 312 -17.30 -24.18 10.95
CA PHE A 312 -17.22 -24.10 12.42
C PHE A 312 -18.33 -23.21 12.96
N GLU A 313 -18.62 -23.36 14.25
CA GLU A 313 -19.58 -22.51 14.96
C GLU A 313 -18.79 -21.53 15.84
N SER A 314 -19.00 -20.24 15.66
CA SER A 314 -18.46 -19.18 16.52
C SER A 314 -19.29 -17.92 16.35
N ASP A 315 -19.81 -17.39 17.45
CA ASP A 315 -20.53 -16.12 17.45
C ASP A 315 -19.59 -14.90 17.37
N ASP A 316 -18.30 -15.09 17.66
CA ASP A 316 -17.29 -14.04 17.71
C ASP A 316 -16.42 -13.98 16.45
N ALA A 317 -16.54 -14.96 15.54
CA ALA A 317 -15.75 -15.00 14.33
C ALA A 317 -15.99 -13.76 13.45
N GLU A 318 -14.89 -13.12 13.02
CA GLU A 318 -14.94 -11.95 12.16
C GLU A 318 -14.35 -12.25 10.77
N ALA A 319 -13.93 -11.21 10.06
CA ALA A 319 -13.49 -11.26 8.69
C ALA A 319 -12.38 -12.31 8.44
N TYR A 320 -12.49 -12.94 7.31
CA TYR A 320 -11.45 -13.75 6.70
C TYR A 320 -10.15 -12.95 6.56
N ASN A 321 -9.08 -13.43 7.17
CA ASN A 321 -7.77 -12.76 7.12
C ASN A 321 -6.66 -13.69 7.60
N GLY A 322 -5.57 -13.77 6.83
CA GLY A 322 -4.40 -14.58 7.11
C GLY A 322 -4.17 -15.67 6.08
N ILE A 323 -3.05 -15.60 5.39
CA ILE A 323 -2.54 -16.56 4.41
C ILE A 323 -1.11 -16.89 4.82
N ALA A 324 -0.77 -18.16 4.93
CA ALA A 324 0.61 -18.58 5.16
C ALA A 324 1.01 -19.67 4.18
N TYR A 325 2.20 -19.58 3.62
CA TYR A 325 2.76 -20.56 2.71
C TYR A 325 3.98 -21.24 3.28
N HIS A 326 3.89 -22.56 3.46
CA HIS A 326 5.03 -23.38 3.81
C HIS A 326 5.79 -23.82 2.57
N ALA A 327 6.81 -23.07 2.18
CA ALA A 327 7.54 -23.27 0.93
C ALA A 327 8.15 -24.70 0.78
N GLY A 328 8.69 -25.26 1.85
CA GLY A 328 9.30 -26.59 1.82
C GLY A 328 8.33 -27.75 1.55
N ARG A 329 7.07 -27.62 1.99
CA ARG A 329 6.00 -28.61 1.79
C ARG A 329 5.03 -28.22 0.68
N LYS A 330 5.12 -27.00 0.20
CA LYS A 330 4.17 -26.38 -0.75
C LYS A 330 2.72 -26.42 -0.26
N GLU A 331 2.52 -26.06 1.00
CA GLU A 331 1.24 -26.08 1.67
C GLU A 331 0.77 -24.66 1.96
N ILE A 332 -0.49 -24.40 1.69
CA ILE A 332 -1.14 -23.10 1.93
C ILE A 332 -2.09 -23.27 3.10
N TYR A 333 -2.02 -22.33 4.03
CA TYR A 333 -2.88 -22.27 5.20
C TYR A 333 -3.60 -20.94 5.24
N VAL A 334 -4.86 -20.96 5.66
CA VAL A 334 -5.72 -19.78 5.73
C VAL A 334 -6.56 -19.81 7.01
N THR A 335 -6.86 -18.62 7.55
CA THR A 335 -7.70 -18.45 8.73
C THR A 335 -8.49 -17.14 8.66
N GLY A 336 -9.06 -16.70 9.75
CA GLY A 336 -9.73 -15.41 9.92
C GLY A 336 -9.57 -14.87 11.34
N LYS A 337 -10.06 -13.66 11.55
CA LYS A 337 -10.04 -12.98 12.83
C LYS A 337 -10.98 -13.68 13.80
N LEU A 338 -10.46 -14.08 14.96
CA LEU A 338 -11.20 -14.82 16.01
C LEU A 338 -11.74 -16.18 15.53
N TRP A 339 -11.13 -16.76 14.52
CA TRP A 339 -11.53 -18.09 14.04
C TRP A 339 -10.92 -19.19 14.91
N PRO A 340 -11.69 -20.24 15.24
CA PRO A 340 -11.19 -21.39 16.02
C PRO A 340 -10.39 -22.38 15.17
N ASN A 341 -10.32 -22.17 13.85
CA ASN A 341 -9.71 -23.10 12.91
C ASN A 341 -8.73 -22.42 11.97
N LEU A 342 -7.65 -23.12 11.68
CA LEU A 342 -6.73 -22.89 10.58
C LEU A 342 -6.95 -23.99 9.54
N PHE A 343 -7.08 -23.63 8.28
CA PHE A 343 -7.37 -24.57 7.20
C PHE A 343 -6.18 -24.73 6.27
N GLN A 344 -5.72 -25.93 6.06
CA GLN A 344 -4.84 -26.24 4.94
C GLN A 344 -5.71 -26.37 3.69
N VAL A 345 -5.38 -25.57 2.68
CA VAL A 345 -6.18 -25.49 1.45
C VAL A 345 -5.34 -25.71 0.20
N LYS A 346 -6.02 -26.05 -0.88
CA LYS A 346 -5.49 -26.04 -2.23
C LYS A 346 -6.42 -25.20 -3.11
N PHE A 347 -5.88 -24.25 -3.83
CA PHE A 347 -6.65 -23.49 -4.81
C PHE A 347 -6.86 -24.34 -6.05
N ILE A 348 -8.10 -24.39 -6.54
CA ILE A 348 -8.54 -25.24 -7.65
C ILE A 348 -9.38 -24.41 -8.63
N PRO A 349 -9.35 -24.71 -9.94
CA PRO A 349 -10.26 -24.06 -10.88
C PRO A 349 -11.71 -24.19 -10.42
N LYS A 350 -12.49 -23.12 -10.53
CA LYS A 350 -13.92 -23.13 -10.30
C LYS A 350 -14.61 -23.43 -11.64
N ASN A 351 -15.29 -24.58 -11.73
CA ASN A 351 -16.02 -25.01 -12.90
C ASN A 351 -17.25 -24.13 -13.18
#